data_66730f0eaa640e5aa8d4d807c6a7fc3d
#
_entry.id   66730f0eaa640e5aa8d4d807c6a7fc3d
#
_cell.length_a   1.000
_cell.length_b   1.000
_cell.length_c   1.000
_cell.angle_alpha   90.00
_cell.angle_beta   90.00
_cell.angle_gamma   90.00
#
_symmetry.space_group_name_H-M   'P 1'
#
loop_
_entity.id
_entity.type
_entity.pdbx_description
1 polymer ?
#
loop_
_entity_poly.entity_id
_entity_poly.type
_entity_poly.pdbx_seq_one_letter_code
_entity_poly.pdbx_strand_id
1 'polypeptide(L)'
;GSITWITPYFMRVHSWPVDRIGLWIGVANIAAGLAGFLFGGALSDRLGRKGVRGRLHLCVAAMPIGALSAGLFTLTDSPAVAIAGFTLFLACVLLPYGVASAALQDIAPEGARATLAAIFLLVVSLVSSSGPTFVAILSDFQFTAQEGVRYSLLTVALIGTTLAGLLFLLSVRPFEHASKASIRTLGESSSTQNFSELKAASN
;
A
#
# COMPACT_ATOMS: atom_id res chain seq x y z
N GLY A 1 5.70 8.66 6.55
CA GLY A 1 6.87 9.58 6.50
C GLY A 1 6.67 10.69 5.47
N SER A 2 6.48 10.36 4.20
CA SER A 2 6.36 11.36 3.12
C SER A 2 5.23 12.37 3.32
N ILE A 3 4.10 11.96 3.88
CA ILE A 3 2.95 12.86 4.14
C ILE A 3 3.30 13.94 5.16
N THR A 4 4.08 13.61 6.16
CA THR A 4 4.48 14.57 7.22
C THR A 4 5.47 15.60 6.69
N TRP A 5 6.38 15.19 5.81
CA TRP A 5 7.45 16.04 5.29
C TRP A 5 7.10 16.77 4.00
N ILE A 6 5.94 16.50 3.41
CA ILE A 6 5.52 17.17 2.16
C ILE A 6 5.25 18.66 2.37
N THR A 7 4.71 19.06 3.54
CA THR A 7 4.50 20.48 3.89
C THR A 7 5.82 21.24 3.96
N PRO A 8 6.84 20.82 4.74
CA PRO A 8 8.16 21.41 4.72
C PRO A 8 8.80 21.43 3.32
N TYR A 9 8.57 20.41 2.50
CA TYR A 9 9.06 20.37 1.13
C TYR A 9 8.50 21.50 0.28
N PHE A 10 7.16 21.67 0.22
CA PHE A 10 6.53 22.74 -0.56
C PHE A 10 6.86 24.14 -0.04
N MET A 11 7.02 24.30 1.29
CA MET A 11 7.47 25.59 1.86
C MET A 11 8.88 25.94 1.45
N ARG A 12 9.81 24.98 1.52
CA ARG A 12 11.24 25.23 1.27
C ARG A 12 11.61 25.27 -0.21
N VAL A 13 11.01 24.40 -1.02
CA VAL A 13 11.34 24.24 -2.44
C VAL A 13 10.51 25.17 -3.32
N HIS A 14 9.22 25.28 -3.05
CA HIS A 14 8.29 26.06 -3.89
C HIS A 14 7.83 27.38 -3.26
N SER A 15 8.30 27.70 -2.05
CA SER A 15 7.97 28.94 -1.32
C SER A 15 6.43 29.19 -1.19
N TRP A 16 5.66 28.10 -1.05
CA TRP A 16 4.21 28.21 -0.91
C TRP A 16 3.79 28.50 0.53
N PRO A 17 2.73 29.31 0.75
CA PRO A 17 2.17 29.53 2.08
C PRO A 17 1.42 28.28 2.58
N VAL A 18 1.41 28.08 3.89
CA VAL A 18 0.91 26.86 4.56
C VAL A 18 -0.56 26.57 4.26
N ASP A 19 -1.39 27.62 4.19
CA ASP A 19 -2.81 27.53 3.88
C ASP A 19 -3.04 26.92 2.49
N ARG A 20 -2.30 27.39 1.49
CA ARG A 20 -2.35 26.85 0.13
C ARG A 20 -1.87 25.41 0.04
N ILE A 21 -0.80 25.10 0.75
CA ILE A 21 -0.24 23.74 0.80
C ILE A 21 -1.28 22.78 1.41
N GLY A 22 -1.90 23.15 2.54
CA GLY A 22 -2.91 22.34 3.21
C GLY A 22 -4.08 21.98 2.30
N LEU A 23 -4.59 22.96 1.54
CA LEU A 23 -5.68 22.75 0.59
C LEU A 23 -5.31 21.76 -0.52
N TRP A 24 -4.15 21.96 -1.17
CA TRP A 24 -3.72 21.11 -2.28
C TRP A 24 -3.32 19.71 -1.83
N ILE A 25 -2.69 19.57 -0.66
CA ILE A 25 -2.40 18.27 -0.07
C ILE A 25 -3.69 17.54 0.30
N GLY A 26 -4.69 18.26 0.84
CA GLY A 26 -6.01 17.70 1.12
C GLY A 26 -6.68 17.14 -0.14
N VAL A 27 -6.72 17.92 -1.21
CA VAL A 27 -7.24 17.49 -2.52
C VAL A 27 -6.45 16.30 -3.06
N ALA A 28 -5.12 16.34 -3.00
CA ALA A 28 -4.25 15.25 -3.44
C ALA A 28 -4.52 13.95 -2.66
N ASN A 29 -4.71 14.03 -1.33
CA ASN A 29 -5.04 12.86 -0.51
C ASN A 29 -6.40 12.26 -0.86
N ILE A 30 -7.43 13.10 -1.07
CA ILE A 30 -8.76 12.63 -1.48
C ILE A 30 -8.68 11.97 -2.86
N ALA A 31 -8.05 12.62 -3.83
CA ALA A 31 -7.89 12.10 -5.18
C ALA A 31 -7.10 10.79 -5.20
N ALA A 32 -5.98 10.73 -4.47
CA ALA A 32 -5.16 9.53 -4.35
C ALA A 32 -5.88 8.39 -3.63
N GLY A 33 -6.63 8.70 -2.56
CA GLY A 33 -7.45 7.73 -1.84
C GLY A 33 -8.52 7.12 -2.75
N LEU A 34 -9.30 7.97 -3.42
CA LEU A 34 -10.31 7.50 -4.37
C LEU A 34 -9.69 6.69 -5.51
N ALA A 35 -8.62 7.18 -6.13
CA ALA A 35 -7.93 6.46 -7.19
C ALA A 35 -7.33 5.14 -6.69
N GLY A 36 -6.58 5.15 -5.59
CA GLY A 36 -5.93 3.96 -5.04
C GLY A 36 -6.92 2.88 -4.62
N PHE A 37 -7.99 3.24 -3.91
CA PHE A 37 -8.99 2.28 -3.46
C PHE A 37 -9.94 1.81 -4.57
N LEU A 38 -10.47 2.73 -5.40
CA LEU A 38 -11.42 2.36 -6.46
C LEU A 38 -10.73 1.59 -7.60
N PHE A 39 -9.63 2.13 -8.12
CA PHE A 39 -8.88 1.43 -9.17
C PHE A 39 -8.15 0.19 -8.63
N GLY A 40 -7.59 0.28 -7.43
CA GLY A 40 -6.97 -0.86 -6.75
C GLY A 40 -7.96 -1.99 -6.51
N GLY A 41 -9.16 -1.70 -6.00
CA GLY A 41 -10.23 -2.65 -5.80
C GLY A 41 -10.71 -3.26 -7.11
N ALA A 42 -11.16 -2.43 -8.07
CA ALA A 42 -11.67 -2.90 -9.35
C ALA A 42 -10.65 -3.72 -10.15
N LEU A 43 -9.38 -3.31 -10.12
CA LEU A 43 -8.31 -4.03 -10.82
C LEU A 43 -7.91 -5.30 -10.07
N SER A 44 -7.92 -5.26 -8.74
CA SER A 44 -7.75 -6.44 -7.88
C SER A 44 -8.83 -7.49 -8.14
N ASP A 45 -10.10 -7.09 -8.30
CA ASP A 45 -11.20 -8.01 -8.57
C ASP A 45 -11.09 -8.62 -9.98
N ARG A 46 -10.72 -7.82 -10.98
CA ARG A 46 -10.50 -8.33 -12.35
C ARG A 46 -9.33 -9.31 -12.42
N LEU A 47 -8.23 -9.00 -11.76
CA LEU A 47 -7.04 -9.85 -11.71
C LEU A 47 -7.21 -11.03 -10.75
N GLY A 48 -8.03 -10.88 -9.70
CA GLY A 48 -8.40 -11.92 -8.76
C GLY A 48 -9.18 -13.08 -9.40
N ARG A 49 -9.90 -12.82 -10.50
CA ARG A 49 -10.51 -13.88 -11.32
C ARG A 49 -9.49 -14.83 -11.95
N LYS A 50 -8.23 -14.40 -12.11
CA LYS A 50 -7.10 -15.21 -12.56
C LYS A 50 -6.30 -15.84 -11.40
N GLY A 51 -6.83 -15.72 -10.16
CA GLY A 51 -6.21 -16.23 -8.93
C GLY A 51 -5.44 -15.17 -8.15
N VAL A 52 -5.01 -15.54 -6.95
CA VAL A 52 -4.31 -14.68 -5.98
C VAL A 52 -3.02 -14.08 -6.55
N ARG A 53 -2.35 -14.78 -7.46
CA ARG A 53 -1.16 -14.27 -8.18
C ARG A 53 -1.44 -12.94 -8.87
N GLY A 54 -2.59 -12.79 -9.54
CA GLY A 54 -2.94 -11.57 -10.24
C GLY A 54 -3.00 -10.35 -9.33
N ARG A 55 -3.55 -10.50 -8.13
CA ARG A 55 -3.63 -9.43 -7.12
C ARG A 55 -2.26 -8.99 -6.63
N LEU A 56 -1.37 -9.93 -6.34
CA LEU A 56 -0.02 -9.62 -5.85
C LEU A 56 0.86 -8.99 -6.94
N HIS A 57 0.75 -9.44 -8.19
CA HIS A 57 1.46 -8.81 -9.30
C HIS A 57 1.03 -7.35 -9.53
N LEU A 58 -0.23 -7.00 -9.24
CA LEU A 58 -0.69 -5.61 -9.27
C LEU A 58 0.08 -4.74 -8.26
N CYS A 59 0.26 -5.25 -7.03
CA CYS A 59 1.05 -4.54 -6.01
C CYS A 59 2.51 -4.38 -6.44
N VAL A 60 3.10 -5.43 -7.01
CA VAL A 60 4.48 -5.39 -7.54
C VAL A 60 4.61 -4.37 -8.67
N ALA A 61 3.64 -4.31 -9.59
CA ALA A 61 3.66 -3.35 -10.71
C ALA A 61 3.43 -1.90 -10.26
N ALA A 62 2.70 -1.68 -9.17
CA ALA A 62 2.48 -0.34 -8.63
C ALA A 62 3.75 0.28 -8.02
N MET A 63 4.68 -0.54 -7.51
CA MET A 63 5.89 -0.03 -6.85
C MET A 63 6.83 0.74 -7.76
N PRO A 64 7.21 0.26 -8.96
CA PRO A 64 8.04 1.05 -9.88
C PRO A 64 7.35 2.32 -10.38
N ILE A 65 6.03 2.29 -10.57
CA ILE A 65 5.26 3.49 -10.91
C ILE A 65 5.33 4.50 -9.75
N GLY A 66 5.19 4.03 -8.52
CA GLY A 66 5.36 4.84 -7.31
C GLY A 66 6.77 5.44 -7.20
N ALA A 67 7.82 4.66 -7.49
CA ALA A 67 9.19 5.13 -7.49
C ALA A 67 9.44 6.22 -8.54
N LEU A 68 8.94 6.03 -9.76
CA LEU A 68 9.02 7.06 -10.83
C LEU A 68 8.25 8.32 -10.44
N SER A 69 7.05 8.17 -9.85
CA SER A 69 6.26 9.30 -9.36
C SER A 69 6.95 10.04 -8.22
N ALA A 70 7.67 9.34 -7.36
CA ALA A 70 8.50 9.95 -6.31
C ALA A 70 9.61 10.82 -6.92
N GLY A 71 10.31 10.33 -7.92
CA GLY A 71 11.26 11.14 -8.69
C GLY A 71 10.60 12.36 -9.32
N LEU A 72 9.44 12.18 -9.93
CA LEU A 72 8.72 13.27 -10.60
C LEU A 72 8.34 14.38 -9.63
N PHE A 73 7.75 14.07 -8.46
CA PHE A 73 7.33 15.12 -7.53
C PHE A 73 8.50 15.78 -6.79
N THR A 74 9.59 15.06 -6.55
CA THR A 74 10.73 15.61 -5.80
C THR A 74 11.70 16.40 -6.69
N LEU A 75 11.85 16.04 -7.96
CA LEU A 75 12.86 16.64 -8.85
C LEU A 75 12.30 17.78 -9.71
N THR A 76 11.00 17.95 -9.80
CA THR A 76 10.39 19.01 -10.59
C THR A 76 10.42 20.36 -9.88
N ASP A 77 10.58 21.43 -10.67
CA ASP A 77 10.48 22.80 -10.18
C ASP A 77 9.05 23.37 -10.37
N SER A 78 8.18 22.67 -11.10
CA SER A 78 6.78 23.06 -11.27
C SER A 78 5.91 22.53 -10.13
N PRO A 79 5.28 23.41 -9.33
CA PRO A 79 4.44 23.00 -8.22
C PRO A 79 3.24 22.12 -8.63
N ALA A 80 2.67 22.39 -9.82
CA ALA A 80 1.53 21.62 -10.34
C ALA A 80 1.94 20.18 -10.65
N VAL A 81 3.12 19.98 -11.28
CA VAL A 81 3.66 18.67 -11.58
C VAL A 81 4.07 17.94 -10.29
N ALA A 82 4.60 18.68 -9.30
CA ALA A 82 4.92 18.13 -8.00
C ALA A 82 3.68 17.58 -7.28
N ILE A 83 2.56 18.31 -7.27
CA ILE A 83 1.30 17.83 -6.68
C ILE A 83 0.74 16.63 -7.45
N ALA A 84 0.75 16.65 -8.77
CA ALA A 84 0.29 15.54 -9.59
C ALA A 84 1.14 14.27 -9.36
N GLY A 85 2.47 14.41 -9.34
CA GLY A 85 3.41 13.35 -9.02
C GLY A 85 3.21 12.79 -7.61
N PHE A 86 3.01 13.67 -6.62
CA PHE A 86 2.71 13.27 -5.25
C PHE A 86 1.38 12.52 -5.13
N THR A 87 0.34 12.99 -5.81
CA THR A 87 -0.97 12.32 -5.87
C THR A 87 -0.84 10.91 -6.45
N LEU A 88 -0.12 10.77 -7.55
CA LEU A 88 0.12 9.47 -8.18
C LEU A 88 0.96 8.55 -7.27
N PHE A 89 1.99 9.08 -6.63
CA PHE A 89 2.78 8.35 -5.64
C PHE A 89 1.91 7.82 -4.49
N LEU A 90 1.06 8.67 -3.90
CA LEU A 90 0.12 8.26 -2.86
C LEU A 90 -0.85 7.19 -3.34
N ALA A 91 -1.41 7.31 -4.54
CA ALA A 91 -2.31 6.31 -5.11
C ALA A 91 -1.62 4.95 -5.24
N CYS A 92 -0.37 4.91 -5.70
CA CYS A 92 0.43 3.68 -5.79
C CYS A 92 0.74 3.07 -4.42
N VAL A 93 0.98 3.91 -3.39
CA VAL A 93 1.24 3.44 -2.01
C VAL A 93 -0.05 2.94 -1.33
N LEU A 94 -1.20 3.55 -1.62
CA LEU A 94 -2.50 3.16 -1.03
C LEU A 94 -3.10 1.92 -1.67
N LEU A 95 -2.80 1.65 -2.94
CA LEU A 95 -3.32 0.51 -3.68
C LEU A 95 -3.07 -0.85 -2.98
N PRO A 96 -1.86 -1.19 -2.49
CA PRO A 96 -1.59 -2.44 -1.80
C PRO A 96 -2.39 -2.63 -0.49
N TYR A 97 -2.79 -1.55 0.17
CA TYR A 97 -3.60 -1.65 1.39
C TYR A 97 -4.94 -2.33 1.14
N GLY A 98 -5.65 -1.94 0.08
CA GLY A 98 -6.91 -2.56 -0.30
C GLY A 98 -6.72 -4.03 -0.68
N VAL A 99 -5.70 -4.32 -1.47
CA VAL A 99 -5.38 -5.67 -1.92
C VAL A 99 -4.98 -6.59 -0.76
N ALA A 100 -4.11 -6.10 0.15
CA ALA A 100 -3.67 -6.88 1.30
C ALA A 100 -4.81 -7.14 2.29
N SER A 101 -5.66 -6.15 2.54
CA SER A 101 -6.84 -6.30 3.39
C SER A 101 -7.83 -7.33 2.83
N ALA A 102 -8.14 -7.27 1.54
CA ALA A 102 -9.00 -8.25 0.87
C ALA A 102 -8.41 -9.66 0.91
N ALA A 103 -7.12 -9.78 0.60
CA ALA A 103 -6.41 -11.05 0.61
C ALA A 103 -6.37 -11.70 2.01
N LEU A 104 -6.21 -10.88 3.06
CA LEU A 104 -6.23 -11.35 4.43
C LEU A 104 -7.62 -11.90 4.83
N GLN A 105 -8.69 -11.23 4.39
CA GLN A 105 -10.06 -11.67 4.65
C GLN A 105 -10.42 -12.98 3.93
N ASP A 106 -9.87 -13.20 2.73
CA ASP A 106 -10.10 -14.43 1.96
C ASP A 106 -9.50 -15.68 2.65
N ILE A 107 -8.41 -15.51 3.42
CA ILE A 107 -7.71 -16.63 4.10
C ILE A 107 -8.20 -16.81 5.53
N ALA A 108 -8.76 -15.78 6.14
CA ALA A 108 -9.14 -15.77 7.54
C ALA A 108 -10.37 -16.64 7.82
N PRO A 109 -10.30 -17.54 8.83
CA PRO A 109 -11.49 -18.23 9.34
C PRO A 109 -12.55 -17.24 9.81
N GLU A 110 -13.84 -17.58 9.67
CA GLU A 110 -14.96 -16.66 9.96
C GLU A 110 -14.90 -16.02 11.34
N GLY A 111 -14.48 -16.77 12.38
CA GLY A 111 -14.35 -16.26 13.74
C GLY A 111 -13.09 -15.39 14.00
N ALA A 112 -12.08 -15.43 13.13
CA ALA A 112 -10.79 -14.74 13.33
C ALA A 112 -10.60 -13.50 12.43
N ARG A 113 -11.52 -13.20 11.52
CA ARG A 113 -11.39 -12.10 10.54
C ARG A 113 -11.13 -10.76 11.20
N ALA A 114 -11.90 -10.42 12.25
CA ALA A 114 -11.74 -9.16 12.98
C ALA A 114 -10.39 -9.06 13.70
N THR A 115 -9.94 -10.14 14.33
CA THR A 115 -8.65 -10.20 15.04
C THR A 115 -7.49 -10.05 14.08
N LEU A 116 -7.51 -10.75 12.94
CA LEU A 116 -6.47 -10.64 11.92
C LEU A 116 -6.43 -9.25 11.28
N ALA A 117 -7.59 -8.62 11.03
CA ALA A 117 -7.65 -7.25 10.55
C ALA A 117 -7.07 -6.28 11.58
N ALA A 118 -7.36 -6.45 12.87
CA ALA A 118 -6.81 -5.61 13.94
C ALA A 118 -5.28 -5.75 14.05
N ILE A 119 -4.76 -6.97 14.00
CA ILE A 119 -3.30 -7.24 14.00
C ILE A 119 -2.64 -6.61 12.78
N PHE A 120 -3.24 -6.75 11.59
CA PHE A 120 -2.72 -6.13 10.36
C PHE A 120 -2.63 -4.61 10.51
N LEU A 121 -3.69 -3.96 10.97
CA LEU A 121 -3.71 -2.50 11.18
C LEU A 121 -2.70 -2.06 12.24
N LEU A 122 -2.54 -2.83 13.32
CA LEU A 122 -1.57 -2.55 14.37
C LEU A 122 -0.14 -2.60 13.82
N VAL A 123 0.23 -3.65 13.11
CA VAL A 123 1.56 -3.79 12.49
C VAL A 123 1.82 -2.66 11.50
N VAL A 124 0.86 -2.37 10.63
CA VAL A 124 0.95 -1.27 9.67
C VAL A 124 1.13 0.06 10.37
N SER A 125 0.39 0.35 11.44
CA SER A 125 0.49 1.60 12.20
C SER A 125 1.86 1.75 12.87
N LEU A 126 2.38 0.68 13.48
CA LEU A 126 3.69 0.67 14.12
C LEU A 126 4.82 0.94 13.11
N VAL A 127 4.79 0.27 11.96
CA VAL A 127 5.79 0.48 10.90
C VAL A 127 5.64 1.88 10.29
N SER A 128 4.41 2.36 10.08
CA SER A 128 4.17 3.69 9.50
C SER A 128 4.63 4.83 10.40
N SER A 129 4.54 4.66 11.72
CA SER A 129 4.95 5.69 12.70
C SER A 129 6.46 5.94 12.72
N SER A 130 7.28 4.97 12.31
CA SER A 130 8.74 5.13 12.21
C SER A 130 9.18 5.95 10.98
N GLY A 131 8.32 6.07 9.96
CA GLY A 131 8.64 6.76 8.71
C GLY A 131 9.11 8.21 8.86
N PRO A 132 8.41 9.09 9.61
CA PRO A 132 8.84 10.48 9.83
C PRO A 132 10.23 10.57 10.49
N THR A 133 10.54 9.67 11.42
CA THR A 133 11.83 9.61 12.10
C THR A 133 12.97 9.29 11.14
N PHE A 134 12.79 8.36 10.22
CA PHE A 134 13.79 8.05 9.21
C PHE A 134 14.07 9.24 8.29
N VAL A 135 13.03 9.97 7.85
CA VAL A 135 13.21 11.17 7.03
C VAL A 135 13.95 12.25 7.82
N ALA A 136 13.62 12.45 9.11
CA ALA A 136 14.29 13.42 9.96
C ALA A 136 15.80 13.11 10.10
N ILE A 137 16.13 11.87 10.44
CA ILE A 137 17.53 11.42 10.58
C ILE A 137 18.31 11.64 9.28
N LEU A 138 17.75 11.26 8.13
CA LEU A 138 18.42 11.47 6.84
C LEU A 138 18.61 12.97 6.52
N SER A 139 17.59 13.78 6.84
CA SER A 139 17.65 15.22 6.61
C SER A 139 18.74 15.90 7.45
N ASP A 140 18.93 15.45 8.69
CA ASP A 140 19.89 16.05 9.61
C ASP A 140 21.33 15.60 9.32
N PHE A 141 21.54 14.33 8.93
CA PHE A 141 22.87 13.76 8.77
C PHE A 141 23.49 13.99 7.39
N GLN A 142 22.72 14.08 6.32
CA GLN A 142 23.27 14.09 4.97
C GLN A 142 23.11 15.42 4.22
N PHE A 143 22.19 16.28 4.63
CA PHE A 143 21.85 17.45 3.81
C PHE A 143 21.63 18.70 4.66
N THR A 144 22.65 19.51 4.80
CA THR A 144 22.64 20.78 5.55
C THR A 144 22.00 21.95 4.79
N ALA A 145 21.59 21.76 3.52
CA ALA A 145 21.09 22.80 2.63
C ALA A 145 19.57 22.67 2.36
N GLN A 146 19.01 23.71 1.77
CA GLN A 146 17.61 23.83 1.35
C GLN A 146 17.18 22.68 0.42
N GLU A 147 18.11 22.09 -0.31
CA GLU A 147 17.93 20.90 -1.16
C GLU A 147 17.88 19.58 -0.39
N GLY A 148 18.29 19.57 0.87
CA GLY A 148 18.35 18.37 1.69
C GLY A 148 17.01 17.64 1.86
N VAL A 149 15.93 18.39 2.03
CA VAL A 149 14.57 17.82 2.16
C VAL A 149 14.14 17.14 0.86
N ARG A 150 14.51 17.69 -0.31
CA ARG A 150 14.22 17.16 -1.64
C ARG A 150 14.83 15.77 -1.82
N TYR A 151 16.13 15.66 -1.58
CA TYR A 151 16.86 14.39 -1.74
C TYR A 151 16.54 13.37 -0.64
N SER A 152 16.31 13.82 0.60
CA SER A 152 15.88 12.92 1.68
C SER A 152 14.53 12.27 1.40
N LEU A 153 13.55 13.06 0.92
CA LEU A 153 12.24 12.52 0.51
C LEU A 153 12.37 11.53 -0.65
N LEU A 154 13.18 11.87 -1.66
CA LEU A 154 13.43 10.98 -2.79
C LEU A 154 14.05 9.66 -2.33
N THR A 155 15.09 9.73 -1.51
CA THR A 155 15.81 8.55 -1.02
C THR A 155 14.89 7.63 -0.20
N VAL A 156 14.14 8.20 0.75
CA VAL A 156 13.20 7.43 1.57
C VAL A 156 12.07 6.83 0.73
N ALA A 157 11.54 7.58 -0.25
CA ALA A 157 10.50 7.07 -1.14
C ALA A 157 11.02 5.93 -2.03
N LEU A 158 12.23 6.07 -2.60
CA LEU A 158 12.87 5.03 -3.42
C LEU A 158 13.19 3.78 -2.62
N ILE A 159 13.80 3.92 -1.44
CA ILE A 159 14.10 2.77 -0.56
C ILE A 159 12.80 2.09 -0.14
N GLY A 160 11.80 2.86 0.29
CA GLY A 160 10.51 2.34 0.74
C GLY A 160 9.75 1.59 -0.35
N THR A 161 9.65 2.16 -1.57
CA THR A 161 8.98 1.50 -2.70
C THR A 161 9.73 0.28 -3.20
N THR A 162 11.07 0.32 -3.23
CA THR A 162 11.90 -0.82 -3.63
C THR A 162 11.77 -1.97 -2.62
N LEU A 163 11.88 -1.67 -1.32
CA LEU A 163 11.72 -2.66 -0.27
C LEU A 163 10.31 -3.27 -0.26
N ALA A 164 9.28 -2.45 -0.42
CA ALA A 164 7.90 -2.92 -0.54
C ALA A 164 7.72 -3.82 -1.77
N GLY A 165 8.26 -3.44 -2.93
CA GLY A 165 8.23 -4.24 -4.14
C GLY A 165 8.90 -5.61 -3.96
N LEU A 166 10.07 -5.65 -3.32
CA LEU A 166 10.77 -6.89 -3.00
C LEU A 166 9.97 -7.78 -2.04
N LEU A 167 9.40 -7.19 -0.98
CA LEU A 167 8.57 -7.93 -0.03
C LEU A 167 7.32 -8.52 -0.70
N PHE A 168 6.66 -7.77 -1.58
CA PHE A 168 5.54 -8.29 -2.36
C PHE A 168 5.97 -9.43 -3.29
N LEU A 169 7.11 -9.30 -3.97
CA LEU A 169 7.65 -10.39 -4.81
C LEU A 169 7.92 -11.65 -4.01
N LEU A 170 8.54 -11.53 -2.84
CA LEU A 170 8.81 -12.66 -1.95
C LEU A 170 7.53 -13.29 -1.38
N SER A 171 6.48 -12.50 -1.19
CA SER A 171 5.19 -12.94 -0.65
C SER A 171 4.33 -13.72 -1.66
N VAL A 172 4.62 -13.64 -2.96
CA VAL A 172 3.83 -14.32 -4.01
C VAL A 172 3.78 -15.84 -3.79
N ARG A 173 4.93 -16.47 -3.53
CA ARG A 173 5.03 -17.93 -3.37
C ARG A 173 4.36 -18.47 -2.09
N PRO A 174 4.68 -17.96 -0.88
CA PRO A 174 4.06 -18.47 0.34
C PRO A 174 2.56 -18.23 0.38
N PHE A 175 2.08 -17.12 -0.19
CA PHE A 175 0.66 -16.82 -0.23
C PHE A 175 -0.14 -17.79 -1.13
N GLU A 176 0.43 -18.26 -2.23
CA GLU A 176 -0.18 -19.31 -3.05
C GLU A 176 -0.33 -20.64 -2.32
N HIS A 177 0.67 -21.05 -1.57
CA HIS A 177 0.60 -22.27 -0.78
C HIS A 177 -0.49 -22.18 0.29
N ALA A 178 -0.58 -21.06 0.98
CA ALA A 178 -1.60 -20.83 2.01
C ALA A 178 -3.02 -20.81 1.42
N SER A 179 -3.22 -20.14 0.28
CA SER A 179 -4.53 -20.09 -0.40
C SER A 179 -5.00 -21.46 -0.89
N LYS A 180 -4.09 -22.27 -1.45
CA LYS A 180 -4.42 -23.64 -1.88
C LYS A 180 -4.75 -24.56 -0.69
N ALA A 181 -4.06 -24.41 0.43
CA ALA A 181 -4.32 -25.18 1.64
C ALA A 181 -5.70 -24.83 2.22
N SER A 182 -6.08 -23.55 2.25
CA SER A 182 -7.39 -23.10 2.74
C SER A 182 -8.55 -23.65 1.89
N ILE A 183 -8.41 -23.64 0.56
CA ILE A 183 -9.43 -24.20 -0.35
C ILE A 183 -9.59 -25.72 -0.13
N ARG A 184 -8.50 -26.43 0.11
CA ARG A 184 -8.53 -27.86 0.35
C ARG A 184 -9.25 -28.23 1.66
N THR A 185 -8.97 -27.52 2.74
CA THR A 185 -9.64 -27.74 4.03
C THR A 185 -11.14 -27.43 3.98
N LEU A 186 -11.54 -26.38 3.25
CA LEU A 186 -12.96 -26.06 3.04
C LEU A 186 -13.67 -27.13 2.19
N GLY A 187 -13.02 -27.68 1.17
CA GLY A 187 -13.55 -28.78 0.36
C GLY A 187 -13.72 -30.08 1.17
N GLU A 188 -12.77 -30.40 2.03
CA GLU A 188 -12.85 -31.58 2.90
C GLU A 188 -13.96 -31.45 3.96
N SER A 189 -14.14 -30.28 4.57
CA SER A 189 -15.20 -30.03 5.55
C SER A 189 -16.59 -30.10 4.91
N SER A 190 -16.78 -29.53 3.72
CA SER A 190 -18.04 -29.59 2.97
C SER A 190 -18.41 -31.01 2.56
N SER A 191 -17.42 -31.81 2.13
CA SER A 191 -17.68 -33.21 1.75
C SER A 191 -18.07 -34.07 2.97
N THR A 192 -17.44 -33.83 4.13
CA THR A 192 -17.76 -34.53 5.39
C THR A 192 -19.16 -34.17 5.89
N GLN A 193 -19.54 -32.90 5.75
CA GLN A 193 -20.88 -32.44 6.15
C GLN A 193 -21.99 -33.02 5.26
N ASN A 194 -21.79 -33.00 3.94
CA ASN A 194 -22.73 -33.67 3.00
C ASN A 194 -22.85 -35.17 3.26
N PHE A 195 -21.75 -35.83 3.60
CA PHE A 195 -21.79 -37.27 3.92
C PHE A 195 -22.54 -37.55 5.22
N SER A 196 -22.42 -36.70 6.21
CA SER A 196 -23.16 -36.81 7.47
C SER A 196 -24.67 -36.56 7.29
N GLU A 197 -25.07 -35.60 6.47
CA GLU A 197 -26.45 -35.30 6.13
C GLU A 197 -27.13 -36.44 5.35
N LEU A 198 -26.43 -37.00 4.33
CA LEU A 198 -26.93 -38.15 3.58
C LEU A 198 -27.13 -39.39 4.47
N LYS A 199 -26.23 -39.60 5.43
CA LYS A 199 -26.35 -40.71 6.38
C LYS A 199 -27.51 -40.52 7.39
N ALA A 200 -27.77 -39.27 7.80
CA ALA A 200 -28.91 -38.94 8.66
C ALA A 200 -30.26 -39.07 7.94
N ALA A 201 -30.31 -38.81 6.63
CA ALA A 201 -31.53 -38.94 5.81
C ALA A 201 -31.84 -40.37 5.40
N SER A 202 -30.90 -41.33 5.55
CA SER A 202 -31.06 -42.73 5.20
C SER A 202 -31.52 -43.63 6.38
N ASN A 203 -31.56 -43.09 7.60
CA ASN A 203 -32.09 -43.72 8.80
C ASN A 203 -33.48 -43.20 9.15
#